data_78ff4492e9a51ee3c9b731a39cefa02a
#
_entry.id   78ff4492e9a51ee3c9b731a39cefa02a
#
_cell.length_a   1.000
_cell.length_b   1.000
_cell.length_c   1.000
_cell.angle_alpha   90.00
_cell.angle_beta   90.00
_cell.angle_gamma   90.00
#
_symmetry.space_group_name_H-M   'P 1'
#
loop_
_entity.id
_entity.type
_entity.pdbx_description
1 polymer ?
#
loop_
_entity_poly.entity_id
_entity_poly.type
_entity_poly.pdbx_seq_one_letter_code
_entity_poly.pdbx_strand_id
1 'polypeptide(L)'
;ASNLLYTTKTVTDIALDTGYSTTSSFAKEFVKQFKCSPSEFRTKKNKIIKSQITANHKIKDLKMDGRIENIKAKRVLYVRKTGPYTKSASEGFGALMPFVYKNRLMKKEAECIGICYDDPKITTAENLRYDACITIDKSLEIKPEGEIGIQEIPGGKYAIFLHKGSYENLTDTYNYIYSQWLTENKKTL
;
A
#
# COMPACT_ATOMS: atom_id res chain seq x y z
N ALA A 1 -1.77 7.32 -8.70
CA ALA A 1 -2.06 6.35 -9.77
C ALA A 1 -3.08 5.31 -9.29
N SER A 2 -2.88 4.68 -8.14
CA SER A 2 -3.77 3.61 -7.62
C SER A 2 -5.23 4.04 -7.55
N ASN A 3 -5.53 5.25 -7.05
CA ASN A 3 -6.90 5.77 -7.01
C ASN A 3 -7.56 5.86 -8.40
N LEU A 4 -6.79 6.13 -9.46
CA LEU A 4 -7.30 6.11 -10.83
C LEU A 4 -7.68 4.71 -11.31
N LEU A 5 -7.01 3.69 -10.80
CA LEU A 5 -7.23 2.31 -11.19
C LEU A 5 -8.35 1.64 -10.40
N TYR A 6 -8.40 1.88 -9.09
CA TYR A 6 -9.19 1.08 -8.17
C TYR A 6 -10.38 1.82 -7.56
N THR A 7 -10.64 3.07 -7.95
CA THR A 7 -11.81 3.82 -7.50
C THR A 7 -12.64 4.38 -8.65
N THR A 8 -13.88 4.70 -8.38
CA THR A 8 -14.80 5.40 -9.31
C THR A 8 -14.69 6.92 -9.21
N LYS A 9 -13.84 7.45 -8.31
CA LYS A 9 -13.64 8.89 -8.13
C LYS A 9 -13.24 9.57 -9.44
N THR A 10 -13.70 10.79 -9.65
CA THR A 10 -13.29 11.56 -10.82
C THR A 10 -11.81 11.93 -10.75
N VAL A 11 -11.21 12.30 -11.89
CA VAL A 11 -9.82 12.78 -11.92
C VAL A 11 -9.67 14.03 -11.06
N THR A 12 -10.71 14.86 -11.01
CA THR A 12 -10.76 16.09 -10.20
C THR A 12 -10.73 15.77 -8.71
N ASP A 13 -11.58 14.85 -8.26
CA ASP A 13 -11.61 14.44 -6.85
C ASP A 13 -10.26 13.86 -6.42
N ILE A 14 -9.66 13.02 -7.28
CA ILE A 14 -8.35 12.43 -7.00
C ILE A 14 -7.26 13.52 -6.93
N ALA A 15 -7.31 14.53 -7.80
CA ALA A 15 -6.36 15.64 -7.76
C ALA A 15 -6.46 16.40 -6.42
N LEU A 16 -7.67 16.71 -5.98
CA LEU A 16 -7.92 17.40 -4.70
C LEU A 16 -7.51 16.55 -3.51
N ASP A 17 -7.89 15.27 -3.48
CA ASP A 17 -7.54 14.32 -2.42
C ASP A 17 -6.02 14.11 -2.27
N THR A 18 -5.27 14.32 -3.36
CA THR A 18 -3.81 14.20 -3.37
C THR A 18 -3.09 15.53 -3.15
N GLY A 19 -3.82 16.59 -2.78
CA GLY A 19 -3.26 17.87 -2.38
C GLY A 19 -2.97 18.85 -3.55
N TYR A 20 -3.43 18.54 -4.75
CA TYR A 20 -3.31 19.49 -5.87
C TYR A 20 -4.45 20.50 -5.85
N SER A 21 -4.12 21.78 -6.04
CA SER A 21 -5.10 22.86 -6.12
C SER A 21 -5.94 22.84 -7.39
N THR A 22 -5.45 22.21 -8.46
CA THR A 22 -6.16 22.11 -9.76
C THR A 22 -5.92 20.76 -10.43
N THR A 23 -6.91 20.32 -11.20
CA THR A 23 -6.79 19.12 -12.04
C THR A 23 -5.66 19.26 -13.08
N SER A 24 -5.42 20.48 -13.58
CA SER A 24 -4.37 20.75 -14.56
C SER A 24 -2.96 20.55 -13.98
N SER A 25 -2.72 21.00 -12.74
CA SER A 25 -1.44 20.80 -12.05
C SER A 25 -1.19 19.31 -11.80
N PHE A 26 -2.22 18.60 -11.33
CA PHE A 26 -2.17 17.14 -11.18
C PHE A 26 -1.86 16.44 -12.50
N ALA A 27 -2.57 16.80 -13.59
CA ALA A 27 -2.39 16.17 -14.88
C ALA A 27 -0.97 16.39 -15.43
N LYS A 28 -0.39 17.59 -15.28
CA LYS A 28 0.98 17.89 -15.72
C LYS A 28 2.01 17.00 -15.00
N GLU A 29 1.95 16.92 -13.67
CA GLU A 29 2.86 16.07 -12.90
C GLU A 29 2.63 14.58 -13.19
N PHE A 30 1.36 14.19 -13.39
CA PHE A 30 1.01 12.82 -13.74
C PHE A 30 1.60 12.42 -15.11
N VAL A 31 1.48 13.26 -16.13
CA VAL A 31 2.08 13.03 -17.47
C VAL A 31 3.61 12.97 -17.37
N LYS A 32 4.21 13.83 -16.57
CA LYS A 32 5.67 13.82 -16.36
C LYS A 32 6.14 12.47 -15.83
N GLN A 33 5.41 11.91 -14.86
CA GLN A 33 5.75 10.65 -14.18
C GLN A 33 5.34 9.42 -15.00
N PHE A 34 4.14 9.39 -15.56
CA PHE A 34 3.54 8.20 -16.18
C PHE A 34 3.50 8.23 -17.72
N LYS A 35 3.98 9.29 -18.34
CA LYS A 35 4.04 9.51 -19.80
C LYS A 35 2.69 9.35 -20.52
N CYS A 36 1.58 9.52 -19.79
CA CYS A 36 0.22 9.55 -20.33
C CYS A 36 -0.70 10.34 -19.38
N SER A 37 -1.83 10.83 -19.89
CA SER A 37 -2.79 11.56 -19.05
C SER A 37 -3.47 10.64 -18.01
N PRO A 38 -3.99 11.20 -16.91
CA PRO A 38 -4.77 10.44 -15.93
C PRO A 38 -5.95 9.67 -16.54
N SER A 39 -6.63 10.26 -17.51
CA SER A 39 -7.76 9.64 -18.20
C SER A 39 -7.34 8.48 -19.11
N GLU A 40 -6.26 8.64 -19.88
CA GLU A 40 -5.67 7.56 -20.67
C GLU A 40 -5.16 6.43 -19.79
N PHE A 41 -4.55 6.76 -18.66
CA PHE A 41 -4.09 5.79 -17.68
C PHE A 41 -5.25 4.94 -17.14
N ARG A 42 -6.38 5.58 -16.83
CA ARG A 42 -7.61 4.91 -16.42
C ARG A 42 -8.18 4.00 -17.52
N THR A 43 -8.13 4.43 -18.77
CA THR A 43 -8.63 3.65 -19.92
C THR A 43 -7.73 2.43 -20.22
N LYS A 44 -6.41 2.58 -20.10
CA LYS A 44 -5.44 1.48 -20.23
C LYS A 44 -5.67 0.39 -19.18
N LYS A 45 -6.23 0.73 -18.01
CA LYS A 45 -6.63 -0.21 -16.97
C LYS A 45 -7.42 -1.39 -17.50
N ASN A 46 -8.45 -1.13 -18.31
CA ASN A 46 -9.32 -2.19 -18.82
C ASN A 46 -8.58 -3.17 -19.73
N LYS A 47 -7.53 -2.72 -20.45
CA LYS A 47 -6.65 -3.59 -21.24
C LYS A 47 -5.69 -4.40 -20.34
N ILE A 48 -5.09 -3.75 -19.34
CA ILE A 48 -4.13 -4.40 -18.43
C ILE A 48 -4.86 -5.44 -17.56
N ILE A 49 -6.02 -5.09 -17.00
CA ILE A 49 -6.82 -6.03 -16.18
C ILE A 49 -7.32 -7.20 -17.06
N LYS A 50 -7.82 -6.95 -18.27
CA LYS A 50 -8.23 -8.01 -19.18
C LYS A 50 -7.08 -8.94 -19.59
N SER A 51 -5.90 -8.41 -19.90
CA SER A 51 -4.74 -9.23 -20.23
C SER A 51 -4.23 -10.04 -19.03
N GLN A 52 -4.36 -9.51 -17.82
CA GLN A 52 -4.00 -10.22 -16.59
C GLN A 52 -5.00 -11.32 -16.24
N ILE A 53 -6.29 -11.12 -16.48
CA ILE A 53 -7.33 -12.17 -16.32
C ILE A 53 -7.05 -13.33 -17.28
N THR A 54 -6.58 -13.05 -18.51
CA THR A 54 -6.27 -14.09 -19.51
C THR A 54 -4.95 -14.82 -19.23
N ALA A 55 -3.96 -14.16 -18.63
CA ALA A 55 -2.68 -14.77 -18.25
C ALA A 55 -2.76 -15.62 -16.95
N ASN A 56 -3.83 -15.49 -16.19
CA ASN A 56 -3.96 -16.05 -14.84
C ASN A 56 -4.64 -17.43 -14.79
N HIS A 57 -4.35 -18.34 -15.76
CA HIS A 57 -4.79 -19.74 -15.58
C HIS A 57 -4.21 -20.43 -14.33
N LYS A 58 -3.12 -19.91 -13.73
CA LYS A 58 -2.54 -20.42 -12.48
C LYS A 58 -3.22 -19.92 -11.19
N ILE A 59 -4.02 -18.86 -11.25
CA ILE A 59 -4.65 -18.27 -10.04
C ILE A 59 -6.02 -18.90 -9.73
N LYS A 60 -6.56 -19.76 -10.61
CA LYS A 60 -7.88 -20.40 -10.42
C LYS A 60 -8.02 -21.21 -9.12
N ASP A 61 -6.92 -21.62 -8.52
CA ASP A 61 -6.92 -22.44 -7.31
C ASP A 61 -6.69 -21.66 -6.01
N LEU A 62 -6.41 -20.34 -6.09
CA LEU A 62 -6.19 -19.52 -4.91
C LEU A 62 -7.54 -18.95 -4.42
N LYS A 63 -8.30 -19.72 -3.66
CA LYS A 63 -9.45 -19.20 -2.91
C LYS A 63 -8.94 -18.67 -1.57
N MET A 64 -9.02 -17.37 -1.37
CA MET A 64 -8.72 -16.74 -0.09
C MET A 64 -10.00 -16.14 0.49
N ASP A 65 -10.25 -16.44 1.77
CA ASP A 65 -11.37 -15.85 2.49
C ASP A 65 -10.99 -14.41 2.90
N GLY A 66 -11.45 -13.44 2.12
CA GLY A 66 -11.35 -12.03 2.46
C GLY A 66 -12.47 -11.63 3.42
N ARG A 67 -12.12 -11.07 4.59
CA ARG A 67 -13.08 -10.53 5.55
C ARG A 67 -12.96 -9.01 5.63
N ILE A 68 -14.09 -8.33 5.86
CA ILE A 68 -14.12 -6.88 6.06
C ILE A 68 -14.31 -6.61 7.54
N GLU A 69 -13.35 -5.90 8.13
CA GLU A 69 -13.36 -5.54 9.55
C GLU A 69 -13.15 -4.04 9.73
N ASN A 70 -13.72 -3.51 10.81
CA ASN A 70 -13.45 -2.16 11.27
C ASN A 70 -12.20 -2.19 12.16
N ILE A 71 -11.11 -1.62 11.66
CA ILE A 71 -9.83 -1.52 12.38
C ILE A 71 -9.76 -0.17 13.08
N LYS A 72 -9.33 -0.17 14.34
CA LYS A 72 -9.04 1.07 15.08
C LYS A 72 -7.76 1.70 14.55
N ALA A 73 -7.70 3.04 14.59
CA ALA A 73 -6.48 3.76 14.27
C ALA A 73 -5.31 3.30 15.17
N LYS A 74 -4.14 3.09 14.56
CA LYS A 74 -2.93 2.62 15.24
C LYS A 74 -1.84 3.68 15.14
N ARG A 75 -1.30 4.09 16.28
CA ARG A 75 -0.11 4.94 16.32
C ARG A 75 1.12 4.07 16.15
N VAL A 76 2.02 4.47 15.26
CA VAL A 76 3.22 3.69 14.93
C VAL A 76 4.47 4.56 14.88
N LEU A 77 5.59 3.96 15.26
CA LEU A 77 6.91 4.40 14.80
C LEU A 77 7.13 3.83 13.41
N TYR A 78 7.80 4.59 12.55
CA TYR A 78 8.10 4.11 11.19
C TYR A 78 9.45 4.58 10.70
N VAL A 79 10.02 3.80 9.78
CA VAL A 79 11.13 4.19 8.92
C VAL A 79 10.68 4.03 7.48
N ARG A 80 10.80 5.11 6.68
CA ARG A 80 10.49 5.09 5.26
C ARG A 80 11.71 4.75 4.43
N LYS A 81 11.54 3.79 3.53
CA LYS A 81 12.53 3.47 2.49
C LYS A 81 11.88 3.56 1.11
N THR A 82 12.72 3.85 0.11
CA THR A 82 12.31 3.90 -1.29
C THR A 82 13.17 2.93 -2.08
N GLY A 83 12.54 2.08 -2.87
CA GLY A 83 13.19 1.01 -3.63
C GLY A 83 12.35 -0.27 -3.68
N PRO A 84 12.89 -1.36 -4.24
CA PRO A 84 12.20 -2.66 -4.28
C PRO A 84 11.73 -3.08 -2.89
N TYR A 85 10.46 -3.51 -2.78
CA TYR A 85 9.83 -3.79 -1.47
C TYR A 85 10.58 -4.80 -0.61
N THR A 86 11.16 -5.83 -1.19
CA THR A 86 11.96 -6.82 -0.45
C THR A 86 13.18 -6.20 0.21
N LYS A 87 13.88 -5.31 -0.51
CA LYS A 87 15.03 -4.57 -0.01
C LYS A 87 14.59 -3.52 1.02
N SER A 88 13.60 -2.70 0.67
CA SER A 88 13.08 -1.63 1.53
C SER A 88 12.53 -2.16 2.85
N ALA A 89 11.90 -3.34 2.86
CA ALA A 89 11.42 -3.98 4.09
C ALA A 89 12.59 -4.37 5.01
N SER A 90 13.61 -5.04 4.47
CA SER A 90 14.79 -5.44 5.25
C SER A 90 15.53 -4.22 5.82
N GLU A 91 15.79 -3.21 4.98
CA GLU A 91 16.49 -1.99 5.40
C GLU A 91 15.66 -1.16 6.40
N GLY A 92 14.35 -1.05 6.17
CA GLY A 92 13.46 -0.30 7.05
C GLY A 92 13.35 -0.89 8.44
N PHE A 93 13.09 -2.20 8.54
CA PHE A 93 13.09 -2.87 9.84
C PHE A 93 14.49 -2.93 10.46
N GLY A 94 15.54 -3.11 9.67
CA GLY A 94 16.93 -3.06 10.15
C GLY A 94 17.30 -1.72 10.81
N ALA A 95 16.78 -0.61 10.30
CA ALA A 95 16.96 0.71 10.90
C ALA A 95 16.04 0.98 12.10
N LEU A 96 14.80 0.47 12.07
CA LEU A 96 13.81 0.70 13.12
C LEU A 96 14.08 -0.12 14.39
N MET A 97 14.42 -1.41 14.24
CA MET A 97 14.46 -2.36 15.36
C MET A 97 15.50 -2.04 16.44
N PRO A 98 16.71 -1.54 16.14
CA PRO A 98 17.66 -1.13 17.17
C PRO A 98 17.08 -0.09 18.13
N PHE A 99 16.36 0.90 17.60
CA PHE A 99 15.69 1.91 18.41
C PHE A 99 14.56 1.33 19.27
N VAL A 100 13.77 0.43 18.68
CA VAL A 100 12.67 -0.26 19.36
C VAL A 100 13.19 -1.07 20.55
N TYR A 101 14.28 -1.81 20.38
CA TYR A 101 14.88 -2.59 21.46
C TYR A 101 15.56 -1.71 22.51
N LYS A 102 16.33 -0.70 22.10
CA LYS A 102 16.95 0.28 23.00
C LYS A 102 15.94 0.91 23.96
N ASN A 103 14.76 1.25 23.44
CA ASN A 103 13.69 1.91 24.19
C ASN A 103 12.66 0.94 24.79
N ARG A 104 12.89 -0.37 24.74
CA ARG A 104 12.01 -1.43 25.29
C ARG A 104 10.56 -1.33 24.79
N LEU A 105 10.39 -1.01 23.50
CA LEU A 105 9.07 -0.80 22.88
C LEU A 105 8.47 -2.10 22.32
N MET A 106 9.25 -3.18 22.20
CA MET A 106 8.77 -4.48 21.78
C MET A 106 7.97 -5.12 22.93
N LYS A 107 6.69 -4.82 23.00
CA LYS A 107 5.73 -5.44 23.93
C LYS A 107 5.07 -6.65 23.26
N LYS A 108 4.41 -7.49 24.06
CA LYS A 108 3.70 -8.69 23.55
C LYS A 108 2.65 -8.36 22.50
N GLU A 109 1.99 -7.24 22.65
CA GLU A 109 0.90 -6.74 21.78
C GLU A 109 1.42 -5.87 20.62
N ALA A 110 2.73 -5.64 20.53
CA ALA A 110 3.30 -4.82 19.47
C ALA A 110 3.21 -5.56 18.13
N GLU A 111 2.69 -4.86 17.13
CA GLU A 111 2.57 -5.37 15.76
C GLU A 111 3.63 -4.75 14.86
N CYS A 112 4.33 -5.59 14.11
CA CYS A 112 5.18 -5.14 13.00
C CYS A 112 4.30 -5.04 11.75
N ILE A 113 4.28 -3.86 11.11
CA ILE A 113 3.43 -3.57 9.96
C ILE A 113 4.28 -3.01 8.83
N GLY A 114 4.17 -3.59 7.63
CA GLY A 114 4.74 -3.03 6.41
C GLY A 114 3.65 -2.30 5.62
N ILE A 115 3.90 -1.04 5.27
CA ILE A 115 2.97 -0.26 4.43
C ILE A 115 3.58 -0.09 3.05
N CYS A 116 2.94 -0.67 2.04
CA CYS A 116 3.28 -0.49 0.63
C CYS A 116 2.37 0.59 0.04
N TYR A 117 2.95 1.72 -0.38
CA TYR A 117 2.16 2.86 -0.89
C TYR A 117 1.89 2.80 -2.39
N ASP A 118 2.69 2.05 -3.11
CA ASP A 118 2.71 2.10 -4.56
C ASP A 118 2.48 0.71 -5.16
N ASP A 119 1.84 0.68 -6.34
CA ASP A 119 1.70 -0.56 -7.09
C ASP A 119 2.98 -0.81 -7.92
N PRO A 120 3.72 -1.91 -7.68
CA PRO A 120 4.96 -2.21 -8.41
C PRO A 120 4.76 -2.48 -9.90
N LYS A 121 3.52 -2.66 -10.37
CA LYS A 121 3.20 -2.78 -11.80
C LYS A 121 3.12 -1.43 -12.51
N ILE A 122 3.05 -0.35 -11.74
CA ILE A 122 2.83 1.01 -12.23
C ILE A 122 4.00 1.91 -11.91
N THR A 123 4.55 1.75 -10.70
CA THR A 123 5.66 2.55 -10.18
C THR A 123 6.95 1.78 -10.40
N THR A 124 7.98 2.46 -10.92
CA THR A 124 9.30 1.85 -11.09
C THR A 124 9.88 1.41 -9.75
N ALA A 125 10.64 0.35 -9.75
CA ALA A 125 11.13 -0.29 -8.52
C ALA A 125 11.87 0.69 -7.60
N GLU A 126 12.63 1.63 -8.18
CA GLU A 126 13.42 2.64 -7.46
C GLU A 126 12.55 3.67 -6.72
N ASN A 127 11.28 3.81 -7.13
CA ASN A 127 10.35 4.80 -6.60
C ASN A 127 9.27 4.21 -5.69
N LEU A 128 9.30 2.91 -5.43
CA LEU A 128 8.37 2.24 -4.53
C LEU A 128 8.62 2.67 -3.09
N ARG A 129 7.61 3.23 -2.43
CA ARG A 129 7.69 3.68 -1.03
C ARG A 129 7.19 2.59 -0.10
N TYR A 130 7.96 2.35 0.93
CA TYR A 130 7.66 1.36 1.97
C TYR A 130 7.92 1.94 3.34
N ASP A 131 6.97 1.80 4.27
CA ASP A 131 7.17 2.10 5.68
C ASP A 131 7.24 0.80 6.48
N ALA A 132 8.38 0.60 7.13
CA ALA A 132 8.52 -0.39 8.20
C ALA A 132 8.01 0.22 9.49
N CYS A 133 6.96 -0.35 10.07
CA CYS A 133 6.28 0.22 11.22
C CYS A 133 6.23 -0.74 12.40
N ILE A 134 6.20 -0.19 13.62
CA ILE A 134 5.82 -0.89 14.84
C ILE A 134 4.77 -0.09 15.60
N THR A 135 3.73 -0.78 16.08
CA THR A 135 2.70 -0.13 16.89
C THR A 135 3.26 0.29 18.24
N ILE A 136 2.85 1.47 18.69
CA ILE A 136 3.18 2.01 20.01
C ILE A 136 1.92 2.48 20.72
N ASP A 137 1.99 2.50 22.05
CA ASP A 137 0.91 3.02 22.87
C ASP A 137 0.65 4.51 22.57
N LYS A 138 -0.62 4.93 22.54
CA LYS A 138 -1.01 6.31 22.24
C LYS A 138 -0.51 7.29 23.31
N SER A 139 -0.40 6.84 24.57
CA SER A 139 0.05 7.63 25.70
C SER A 139 1.58 7.75 25.80
N LEU A 140 2.32 6.98 24.99
CA LEU A 140 3.77 6.95 25.09
C LEU A 140 4.39 8.24 24.55
N GLU A 141 5.06 8.97 25.42
CA GLU A 141 5.91 10.10 25.04
C GLU A 141 7.26 9.55 24.57
N ILE A 142 7.54 9.66 23.29
CA ILE A 142 8.80 9.23 22.69
C ILE A 142 9.29 10.28 21.71
N LYS A 143 10.58 10.54 21.73
CA LYS A 143 11.25 11.40 20.75
C LYS A 143 11.93 10.50 19.71
N PRO A 144 11.47 10.51 18.45
CA PRO A 144 12.14 9.80 17.39
C PRO A 144 13.55 10.33 17.16
N GLU A 145 14.46 9.44 16.73
CA GLU A 145 15.85 9.77 16.41
C GLU A 145 16.13 9.43 14.94
N GLY A 146 16.96 10.22 14.28
CA GLY A 146 17.42 9.98 12.92
C GLY A 146 16.27 9.97 11.90
N GLU A 147 16.14 8.88 11.15
CA GLU A 147 15.11 8.69 10.13
C GLU A 147 13.78 8.11 10.65
N ILE A 148 13.68 7.91 11.96
CA ILE A 148 12.47 7.37 12.58
C ILE A 148 11.44 8.48 12.72
N GLY A 149 10.22 8.22 12.29
CA GLY A 149 9.08 9.11 12.44
C GLY A 149 7.96 8.47 13.26
N ILE A 150 6.95 9.29 13.58
CA ILE A 150 5.70 8.85 14.17
C ILE A 150 4.58 9.18 13.20
N GLN A 151 3.68 8.23 12.96
CA GLN A 151 2.46 8.45 12.19
C GLN A 151 1.29 7.66 12.78
N GLU A 152 0.10 7.94 12.27
CA GLU A 152 -1.09 7.17 12.57
C GLU A 152 -1.54 6.40 11.31
N ILE A 153 -1.71 5.09 11.44
CA ILE A 153 -2.43 4.29 10.46
C ILE A 153 -3.92 4.55 10.72
N PRO A 154 -4.67 5.12 9.77
CA PRO A 154 -6.05 5.50 9.99
C PRO A 154 -6.91 4.29 10.34
N GLY A 155 -7.87 4.49 11.22
CA GLY A 155 -8.95 3.52 11.45
C GLY A 155 -9.94 3.52 10.29
N GLY A 156 -10.75 2.47 10.20
CA GLY A 156 -11.76 2.36 9.16
C GLY A 156 -12.06 0.93 8.75
N LYS A 157 -12.75 0.76 7.64
CA LYS A 157 -13.06 -0.54 7.06
C LYS A 157 -11.88 -1.04 6.23
N TYR A 158 -11.39 -2.22 6.56
CA TYR A 158 -10.29 -2.89 5.87
C TYR A 158 -10.74 -4.25 5.34
N ALA A 159 -10.31 -4.59 4.15
CA ALA A 159 -10.36 -5.95 3.66
C ALA A 159 -9.10 -6.69 4.13
N ILE A 160 -9.28 -7.79 4.85
CA ILE A 160 -8.21 -8.56 5.49
C ILE A 160 -8.11 -9.93 4.83
N PHE A 161 -6.91 -10.31 4.45
CA PHE A 161 -6.59 -11.60 3.86
C PHE A 161 -5.43 -12.24 4.60
N LEU A 162 -5.50 -13.54 4.82
CA LEU A 162 -4.41 -14.31 5.40
C LEU A 162 -3.55 -14.89 4.28
N HIS A 163 -2.34 -14.37 4.11
CA HIS A 163 -1.34 -14.99 3.24
C HIS A 163 -0.66 -16.14 3.99
N LYS A 164 -0.64 -17.33 3.37
CA LYS A 164 0.07 -18.51 3.89
C LYS A 164 1.18 -18.87 2.92
N GLY A 165 2.42 -18.93 3.40
CA GLY A 165 3.59 -19.31 2.61
C GLY A 165 4.68 -18.25 2.58
N SER A 166 5.60 -18.38 1.62
CA SER A 166 6.69 -17.44 1.44
C SER A 166 6.19 -16.08 0.97
N TYR A 167 6.75 -15.00 1.51
CA TYR A 167 6.50 -13.63 1.03
C TYR A 167 6.88 -13.42 -0.44
N GLU A 168 7.69 -14.29 -1.03
CA GLU A 168 7.99 -14.26 -2.46
C GLU A 168 6.74 -14.46 -3.32
N ASN A 169 5.73 -15.18 -2.81
CA ASN A 169 4.46 -15.43 -3.46
C ASN A 169 3.39 -14.38 -3.12
N LEU A 170 3.73 -13.34 -2.38
CA LEU A 170 2.78 -12.30 -1.98
C LEU A 170 2.16 -11.56 -3.18
N THR A 171 2.90 -11.48 -4.28
CA THR A 171 2.41 -10.91 -5.54
C THR A 171 1.16 -11.65 -6.05
N ASP A 172 1.09 -12.97 -5.92
CA ASP A 172 -0.06 -13.76 -6.36
C ASP A 172 -1.29 -13.47 -5.49
N THR A 173 -1.10 -13.27 -4.17
CA THR A 173 -2.15 -12.83 -3.26
C THR A 173 -2.72 -11.47 -3.66
N TYR A 174 -1.87 -10.49 -3.93
CA TYR A 174 -2.32 -9.18 -4.41
C TYR A 174 -3.01 -9.26 -5.77
N ASN A 175 -2.51 -10.09 -6.68
CA ASN A 175 -3.16 -10.32 -7.96
C ASN A 175 -4.58 -10.88 -7.78
N TYR A 176 -4.77 -11.87 -6.90
CA TYR A 176 -6.09 -12.42 -6.57
C TYR A 176 -7.02 -11.33 -6.02
N ILE A 177 -6.54 -10.55 -5.03
CA ILE A 177 -7.35 -9.50 -4.39
C ILE A 177 -7.84 -8.49 -5.43
N TYR A 178 -6.94 -7.95 -6.24
CA TYR A 178 -7.26 -6.85 -7.16
C TYR A 178 -7.96 -7.31 -8.45
N SER A 179 -7.68 -8.50 -8.96
CA SER A 179 -8.28 -8.97 -10.21
C SER A 179 -9.57 -9.75 -10.04
N GLN A 180 -9.68 -10.52 -8.97
CA GLN A 180 -10.80 -11.43 -8.75
C GLN A 180 -11.70 -10.96 -7.61
N TRP A 181 -11.18 -10.90 -6.38
CA TRP A 181 -12.01 -10.65 -5.21
C TRP A 181 -12.73 -9.28 -5.24
N LEU A 182 -12.05 -8.20 -5.59
CA LEU A 182 -12.68 -6.88 -5.72
C LEU A 182 -13.73 -6.84 -6.83
N THR A 183 -13.50 -7.57 -7.93
CA THR A 183 -14.43 -7.62 -9.06
C THR A 183 -15.69 -8.40 -8.72
N GLU A 184 -15.55 -9.56 -8.09
CA GLU A 184 -16.67 -10.43 -7.70
C GLU A 184 -17.53 -9.80 -6.60
N ASN A 185 -16.90 -9.11 -5.65
CA ASN A 185 -17.62 -8.52 -4.52
C ASN A 185 -18.18 -7.13 -4.79
N LYS A 186 -17.94 -6.53 -5.98
CA LYS A 186 -18.39 -5.17 -6.36
C LYS A 186 -18.22 -4.13 -5.24
N LYS A 187 -17.24 -4.32 -4.37
CA LYS A 187 -17.03 -3.47 -3.20
C LYS A 187 -15.99 -2.42 -3.51
N THR A 188 -16.35 -1.18 -3.28
CA THR A 188 -15.42 -0.04 -3.20
C THR A 188 -14.81 -0.06 -1.79
N LEU A 189 -13.51 -0.15 -1.72
CA LEU A 189 -12.76 0.05 -0.47
C LEU A 189 -12.62 1.53 -0.18
#